data_272f95bd6f4e4af734aca2bac5c24c2f
#
_entry.id   272f95bd6f4e4af734aca2bac5c24c2f
#
_cell.length_a   1.000
_cell.length_b   1.000
_cell.length_c   1.000
_cell.angle_alpha   90.00
_cell.angle_beta   90.00
_cell.angle_gamma   90.00
#
_symmetry.space_group_name_H-M   'P 1'
#
loop_
_entity.id
_entity.type
_entity.pdbx_description
1 polymer ?
#
loop_
_entity_poly.entity_id
_entity_poly.type
_entity_poly.pdbx_seq_one_letter_code
_entity_poly.pdbx_strand_id
1 'polypeptide(L)'
;MMTILLVDVVDADAAILASALRVEGFDVIVAKTAKDAREVLTAQPVALTIIDLMLRTEGGANGLELARELRLGYPAMRVLLTSSYHLSERQLERADCGVSGFIPKPYDLREVVEFVRTKVSAPPSSRRLWCAEPGSGISARFPHIETLRTASADDDRRR
;
A
#
# COMPACT_ATOMS: atom_id res chain seq x y z
N MET A 1 -15.04 10.60 10.78
CA MET A 1 -13.81 10.82 9.99
C MET A 1 -13.02 9.52 9.98
N MET A 2 -12.62 9.05 8.81
CA MET A 2 -11.84 7.81 8.69
C MET A 2 -10.38 8.07 8.99
N THR A 3 -9.79 7.23 9.82
CA THR A 3 -8.38 7.30 10.19
C THR A 3 -7.54 6.43 9.27
N ILE A 4 -6.48 7.01 8.74
CA ILE A 4 -5.46 6.35 7.92
C ILE A 4 -4.15 6.35 8.68
N LEU A 5 -3.48 5.20 8.72
CA LEU A 5 -2.17 5.04 9.32
C LEU A 5 -1.11 4.91 8.23
N LEU A 6 -0.11 5.77 8.26
CA LEU A 6 1.08 5.66 7.41
C LEU A 6 2.23 5.10 8.23
N VAL A 7 2.82 4.01 7.77
CA VAL A 7 4.00 3.39 8.39
C VAL A 7 5.15 3.49 7.41
N ASP A 8 5.97 4.53 7.58
CA ASP A 8 7.05 4.85 6.64
C ASP A 8 8.28 5.39 7.39
N VAL A 9 9.46 4.99 6.92
CA VAL A 9 10.76 5.41 7.47
C VAL A 9 11.23 6.74 6.88
N VAL A 10 10.76 7.09 5.68
CA VAL A 10 11.17 8.30 4.95
C VAL A 10 10.24 9.45 5.30
N ASP A 11 10.65 10.26 6.25
CA ASP A 11 9.85 11.33 6.85
C ASP A 11 9.26 12.34 5.85
N ALA A 12 10.00 12.71 4.81
CA ALA A 12 9.56 13.72 3.85
C ALA A 12 8.36 13.25 3.00
N ASP A 13 8.44 12.06 2.44
CA ASP A 13 7.38 11.50 1.58
C ASP A 13 6.12 11.20 2.40
N ALA A 14 6.28 10.64 3.58
CA ALA A 14 5.18 10.38 4.49
C ALA A 14 4.47 11.68 4.91
N ALA A 15 5.20 12.74 5.21
CA ALA A 15 4.64 14.04 5.58
C ALA A 15 3.83 14.67 4.43
N ILE A 16 4.33 14.60 3.21
CA ILE A 16 3.64 15.13 2.02
C ILE A 16 2.34 14.36 1.76
N LEU A 17 2.39 13.04 1.79
CA LEU A 17 1.21 12.20 1.60
C LEU A 17 0.19 12.40 2.72
N ALA A 18 0.64 12.47 3.97
CA ALA A 18 -0.22 12.73 5.12
C ALA A 18 -0.96 14.07 4.97
N SER A 19 -0.25 15.13 4.55
CA SER A 19 -0.85 16.45 4.33
C SER A 19 -1.91 16.41 3.23
N ALA A 20 -1.63 15.73 2.12
CA ALA A 20 -2.57 15.59 1.02
C ALA A 20 -3.84 14.83 1.44
N LEU A 21 -3.70 13.76 2.19
CA LEU A 21 -4.84 12.99 2.68
C LEU A 21 -5.67 13.76 3.71
N ARG A 22 -5.04 14.58 4.56
CA ARG A 22 -5.75 15.45 5.50
C ARG A 22 -6.59 16.51 4.80
N VAL A 23 -6.08 17.07 3.71
CA VAL A 23 -6.84 18.03 2.87
C VAL A 23 -8.11 17.38 2.33
N GLU A 24 -8.08 16.09 2.03
CA GLU A 24 -9.24 15.33 1.57
C GLU A 24 -10.22 14.90 2.69
N GLY A 25 -9.94 15.27 3.94
CA GLY A 25 -10.83 15.03 5.07
C GLY A 25 -10.53 13.76 5.87
N PHE A 26 -9.40 13.09 5.61
CA PHE A 26 -8.97 11.95 6.43
C PHE A 26 -8.24 12.42 7.69
N ASP A 27 -8.40 11.67 8.77
CA ASP A 27 -7.50 11.76 9.92
C ASP A 27 -6.28 10.88 9.65
N VAL A 28 -5.07 11.45 9.70
CA VAL A 28 -3.86 10.72 9.30
C VAL A 28 -2.84 10.72 10.43
N ILE A 29 -2.43 9.52 10.80
CA ILE A 29 -1.38 9.27 11.78
C ILE A 29 -0.17 8.69 11.05
N VAL A 30 1.01 9.20 11.36
CA VAL A 30 2.27 8.70 10.81
C VAL A 30 3.02 7.95 11.91
N ALA A 31 3.33 6.69 11.65
CA ALA A 31 4.17 5.85 12.50
C ALA A 31 5.49 5.57 11.78
N LYS A 32 6.60 5.71 12.46
CA LYS A 32 7.94 5.48 11.90
C LYS A 32 8.42 4.05 12.08
N THR A 33 7.82 3.31 12.99
CA THR A 33 8.19 1.96 13.34
C THR A 33 6.98 1.04 13.41
N ALA A 34 7.21 -0.25 13.31
CA ALA A 34 6.16 -1.25 13.49
C ALA A 34 5.57 -1.20 14.91
N LYS A 35 6.40 -0.91 15.91
CA LYS A 35 5.96 -0.74 17.30
C LYS A 35 4.97 0.41 17.43
N ASP A 36 5.31 1.58 16.89
CA ASP A 36 4.44 2.76 16.92
C ASP A 36 3.10 2.45 16.19
N ALA A 37 3.17 1.75 15.06
CA ALA A 37 1.98 1.34 14.34
C ALA A 37 1.05 0.45 15.19
N ARG A 38 1.60 -0.52 15.91
CA ARG A 38 0.83 -1.38 16.80
C ARG A 38 0.19 -0.60 17.96
N GLU A 39 0.91 0.35 18.51
CA GLU A 39 0.39 1.23 19.57
C GLU A 39 -0.81 2.05 19.08
N VAL A 40 -0.72 2.64 17.90
CA VAL A 40 -1.83 3.37 17.27
C VAL A 40 -3.05 2.48 17.07
N LEU A 41 -2.85 1.28 16.53
CA LEU A 41 -3.93 0.32 16.25
C LEU A 41 -4.60 -0.21 17.52
N THR A 42 -3.88 -0.25 18.62
CA THR A 42 -4.45 -0.60 19.93
C THR A 42 -5.27 0.55 20.51
N ALA A 43 -4.85 1.80 20.26
CA ALA A 43 -5.45 2.98 20.85
C ALA A 43 -6.74 3.45 20.16
N GLN A 44 -6.86 3.21 18.85
CA GLN A 44 -8.00 3.70 18.07
C GLN A 44 -8.26 2.89 16.81
N PRO A 45 -9.50 2.89 16.28
CA PRO A 45 -9.82 2.21 15.05
C PRO A 45 -9.16 2.91 13.85
N VAL A 46 -8.62 2.12 12.93
CA VAL A 46 -7.99 2.57 11.69
C VAL A 46 -8.67 1.89 10.50
N ALA A 47 -9.08 2.67 9.52
CA ALA A 47 -9.78 2.15 8.34
C ALA A 47 -8.83 1.56 7.29
N LEU A 48 -7.64 2.16 7.16
CA LEU A 48 -6.66 1.79 6.15
C LEU A 48 -5.25 2.10 6.65
N THR A 49 -4.33 1.18 6.38
CA THR A 49 -2.90 1.33 6.70
C THR A 49 -2.08 1.22 5.42
N ILE A 50 -1.15 2.15 5.23
CA ILE A 50 -0.15 2.12 4.16
C ILE A 50 1.20 1.82 4.78
N ILE A 51 1.87 0.76 4.34
CA ILE A 51 3.12 0.27 4.91
C ILE A 51 4.22 0.33 3.85
N ASP A 52 5.33 0.96 4.18
CA ASP A 52 6.54 0.87 3.35
C ASP A 52 7.11 -0.56 3.44
N LEU A 53 7.28 -1.20 2.28
CA LEU A 53 7.85 -2.54 2.17
C LEU A 53 9.26 -2.61 2.78
N MET A 54 10.02 -1.53 2.69
CA MET A 54 11.40 -1.44 3.20
C MET A 54 11.48 -1.09 4.69
N LEU A 55 10.34 -1.04 5.37
CA LEU A 55 10.31 -0.82 6.81
C LEU A 55 11.14 -1.91 7.52
N ARG A 56 12.13 -1.46 8.28
CA ARG A 56 12.91 -2.35 9.14
C ARG A 56 12.34 -2.30 10.55
N THR A 57 12.13 -3.47 11.13
CA THR A 57 11.68 -3.59 12.50
C THR A 57 12.80 -4.15 13.36
N GLU A 58 12.73 -3.90 14.66
CA GLU A 58 13.56 -4.60 15.63
C GLU A 58 13.29 -6.10 15.51
N GLY A 59 14.33 -6.89 15.24
CA GLY A 59 14.21 -8.33 14.98
C GLY A 59 14.22 -8.72 13.49
N GLY A 60 14.39 -7.75 12.58
CA GLY A 60 14.58 -8.00 11.15
C GLY A 60 13.29 -8.20 10.34
N ALA A 61 12.13 -8.06 10.96
CA ALA A 61 10.85 -8.06 10.24
C ALA A 61 10.81 -6.88 9.24
N ASN A 62 10.21 -7.09 8.09
CA ASN A 62 10.04 -6.06 7.07
C ASN A 62 8.57 -5.63 6.96
N GLY A 63 8.29 -4.66 6.08
CA GLY A 63 6.92 -4.19 5.87
C GLY A 63 5.94 -5.28 5.44
N LEU A 64 6.43 -6.30 4.75
CA LEU A 64 5.61 -7.44 4.33
C LEU A 64 5.13 -8.29 5.51
N GLU A 65 6.00 -8.55 6.47
CA GLU A 65 5.64 -9.29 7.69
C GLU A 65 4.66 -8.49 8.55
N LEU A 66 4.87 -7.19 8.68
CA LEU A 66 3.92 -6.33 9.35
C LEU A 66 2.55 -6.35 8.64
N ALA A 67 2.54 -6.31 7.33
CA ALA A 67 1.29 -6.39 6.55
C ALA A 67 0.52 -7.69 6.83
N ARG A 68 1.20 -8.82 6.89
CA ARG A 68 0.60 -10.11 7.26
C ARG A 68 0.02 -10.09 8.66
N GLU A 69 0.80 -9.61 9.63
CA GLU A 69 0.37 -9.47 11.02
C GLU A 69 -0.90 -8.64 11.14
N LEU A 70 -0.91 -7.47 10.50
CA LEU A 70 -2.06 -6.57 10.54
C LEU A 70 -3.27 -7.14 9.80
N ARG A 71 -3.05 -7.85 8.72
CA ARG A 71 -4.13 -8.50 7.97
C ARG A 71 -4.82 -9.58 8.80
N LEU A 72 -4.07 -10.35 9.59
CA LEU A 72 -4.61 -11.38 10.48
C LEU A 72 -5.28 -10.77 11.72
N GLY A 73 -4.66 -9.75 12.30
CA GLY A 73 -5.15 -9.11 13.52
C GLY A 73 -6.34 -8.15 13.30
N TYR A 74 -6.44 -7.56 12.12
CA TYR A 74 -7.44 -6.54 11.78
C TYR A 74 -8.09 -6.83 10.42
N PRO A 75 -8.90 -7.89 10.30
CA PRO A 75 -9.42 -8.35 9.00
C PRO A 75 -10.35 -7.34 8.31
N ALA A 76 -10.93 -6.41 9.04
CA ALA A 76 -11.76 -5.33 8.46
C ALA A 76 -10.95 -4.15 7.94
N MET A 77 -9.68 -4.03 8.31
CA MET A 77 -8.80 -2.95 7.88
C MET A 77 -8.19 -3.25 6.49
N ARG A 78 -8.09 -2.22 5.66
CA ARG A 78 -7.41 -2.33 4.37
C ARG A 78 -5.93 -2.10 4.60
N VAL A 79 -5.09 -2.95 4.02
CA VAL A 79 -3.63 -2.83 4.08
C VAL A 79 -3.08 -2.62 2.68
N LEU A 80 -2.39 -1.51 2.48
CA LEU A 80 -1.68 -1.20 1.24
C LEU A 80 -0.18 -1.24 1.49
N LEU A 81 0.57 -1.72 0.51
CA LEU A 81 2.03 -1.63 0.51
C LEU A 81 2.50 -0.52 -0.42
N THR A 82 3.59 0.13 -0.07
CA THR A 82 4.30 1.06 -0.95
C THR A 82 5.77 0.71 -1.00
N SER A 83 6.41 0.88 -2.15
CA SER A 83 7.84 0.62 -2.31
C SER A 83 8.39 1.26 -3.58
N SER A 84 9.67 1.63 -3.55
CA SER A 84 10.45 1.94 -4.74
C SER A 84 10.89 0.69 -5.51
N TYR A 85 10.79 -0.49 -4.92
CA TYR A 85 10.94 -1.76 -5.63
C TYR A 85 9.65 -2.12 -6.35
N HIS A 86 9.78 -2.50 -7.63
CA HIS A 86 8.64 -2.89 -8.45
C HIS A 86 8.37 -4.38 -8.27
N LEU A 87 7.38 -4.68 -7.44
CA LEU A 87 6.90 -6.05 -7.28
C LEU A 87 5.84 -6.37 -8.32
N SER A 88 5.96 -7.53 -8.95
CA SER A 88 4.90 -8.06 -9.80
C SER A 88 3.71 -8.57 -8.97
N GLU A 89 2.56 -8.68 -9.59
CA GLU A 89 1.39 -9.29 -8.95
C GLU A 89 1.70 -10.69 -8.42
N ARG A 90 2.43 -11.50 -9.19
CA ARG A 90 2.89 -12.84 -8.77
C ARG A 90 3.77 -12.81 -7.52
N GLN A 91 4.67 -11.84 -7.42
CA GLN A 91 5.50 -11.71 -6.22
C GLN A 91 4.68 -11.37 -4.98
N LEU A 92 3.70 -10.49 -5.12
CA LEU A 92 2.78 -10.15 -4.03
C LEU A 92 1.86 -11.31 -3.64
N GLU A 93 1.37 -12.06 -4.60
CA GLU A 93 0.58 -13.27 -4.36
C GLU A 93 1.40 -14.36 -3.67
N ARG A 94 2.62 -14.62 -4.11
CA ARG A 94 3.53 -15.57 -3.48
C ARG A 94 3.89 -15.19 -2.05
N ALA A 95 3.96 -13.91 -1.77
CA ALA A 95 4.22 -13.41 -0.42
C ALA A 95 3.07 -13.68 0.55
N ASP A 96 1.89 -13.98 0.02
CA ASP A 96 0.68 -14.31 0.80
C ASP A 96 0.43 -13.32 1.95
N CYS A 97 0.60 -12.04 1.67
CA CYS A 97 0.45 -10.99 2.68
C CYS A 97 -0.97 -10.42 2.75
N GLY A 98 -1.86 -10.81 1.85
CA GLY A 98 -3.28 -10.42 1.87
C GLY A 98 -3.53 -8.92 1.70
N VAL A 99 -2.59 -8.19 1.09
CA VAL A 99 -2.73 -6.74 0.91
C VAL A 99 -3.84 -6.41 -0.08
N SER A 100 -4.51 -5.28 0.15
CA SER A 100 -5.59 -4.77 -0.69
C SER A 100 -5.08 -3.95 -1.88
N GLY A 101 -3.81 -3.60 -1.91
CA GLY A 101 -3.21 -2.85 -3.00
C GLY A 101 -1.72 -2.56 -2.80
N PHE A 102 -1.09 -2.08 -3.87
CA PHE A 102 0.32 -1.71 -3.92
C PHE A 102 0.48 -0.35 -4.59
N ILE A 103 1.29 0.50 -4.00
CA ILE A 103 1.58 1.85 -4.50
C ILE A 103 3.06 1.92 -4.86
N PRO A 104 3.44 1.90 -6.14
CA PRO A 104 4.83 2.03 -6.55
C PRO A 104 5.35 3.46 -6.36
N LYS A 105 6.55 3.61 -5.86
CA LYS A 105 7.26 4.90 -5.78
C LYS A 105 8.19 5.06 -7.02
N PRO A 106 8.38 6.25 -7.55
CA PRO A 106 7.69 7.50 -7.24
C PRO A 106 6.24 7.49 -7.75
N TYR A 107 5.35 8.19 -7.07
CA TYR A 107 3.95 8.26 -7.41
C TYR A 107 3.47 9.70 -7.62
N ASP A 108 2.38 9.85 -8.37
CA ASP A 108 1.63 11.09 -8.42
C ASP A 108 0.71 11.17 -7.19
N LEU A 109 0.81 12.28 -6.47
CA LEU A 109 0.11 12.46 -5.20
C LEU A 109 -1.42 12.41 -5.36
N ARG A 110 -1.95 13.00 -6.44
CA ARG A 110 -3.40 12.98 -6.74
C ARG A 110 -3.90 11.56 -6.98
N GLU A 111 -3.12 10.80 -7.70
CA GLU A 111 -3.47 9.41 -8.04
C GLU A 111 -3.47 8.52 -6.81
N VAL A 112 -2.51 8.70 -5.90
CA VAL A 112 -2.47 7.98 -4.63
C VAL A 112 -3.65 8.36 -3.74
N VAL A 113 -3.97 9.64 -3.62
CA VAL A 113 -5.14 10.12 -2.86
C VAL A 113 -6.43 9.52 -3.39
N GLU A 114 -6.63 9.51 -4.70
CA GLU A 114 -7.79 8.92 -5.34
C GLU A 114 -7.86 7.41 -5.13
N PHE A 115 -6.73 6.72 -5.22
CA PHE A 115 -6.64 5.29 -4.94
C PHE A 115 -6.98 4.96 -3.49
N VAL A 116 -6.47 5.72 -2.54
CA VAL A 116 -6.80 5.57 -1.12
C VAL A 116 -8.30 5.77 -0.89
N ARG A 117 -8.87 6.81 -1.47
CA ARG A 117 -10.31 7.08 -1.40
C ARG A 117 -11.14 5.90 -1.91
N THR A 118 -10.76 5.34 -3.04
CA THR A 118 -11.40 4.15 -3.62
C THR A 118 -11.28 2.95 -2.68
N LYS A 119 -10.10 2.74 -2.10
CA LYS A 119 -9.84 1.60 -1.22
C LYS A 119 -10.58 1.67 0.11
N VAL A 120 -10.71 2.84 0.72
CA VAL A 120 -11.49 2.97 1.98
C VAL A 120 -12.97 2.68 1.77
N SER A 121 -13.49 2.86 0.57
CA SER A 121 -14.87 2.57 0.21
C SER A 121 -15.09 1.13 -0.27
N ALA A 122 -14.02 0.41 -0.60
CA ALA A 122 -14.08 -0.97 -1.10
C ALA A 122 -13.98 -1.98 0.04
N PRO A 123 -14.45 -3.23 -0.16
CA PRO A 123 -14.20 -4.31 0.79
C PRO A 123 -12.70 -4.56 1.02
N PRO A 124 -12.27 -5.00 2.21
CA PRO A 124 -10.86 -5.31 2.50
C PRO A 124 -10.25 -6.35 1.57
N SER A 125 -11.07 -7.25 1.04
CA SER A 125 -10.66 -8.28 0.07
C SER A 125 -10.50 -7.78 -1.37
N SER A 126 -10.83 -6.53 -1.64
CA SER A 126 -10.70 -5.93 -2.97
C SER A 126 -9.22 -5.87 -3.39
N ARG A 127 -8.87 -6.63 -4.43
CA ARG A 127 -7.50 -6.72 -4.95
C ARG A 127 -7.35 -5.88 -6.22
N ARG A 128 -7.00 -4.63 -6.07
CA ARG A 128 -6.41 -3.81 -7.13
C ARG A 128 -5.02 -3.42 -6.69
N LEU A 129 -4.01 -3.90 -7.39
CA LEU A 129 -2.62 -3.78 -6.95
C LEU A 129 -1.97 -2.44 -7.32
N TRP A 130 -2.55 -1.70 -8.29
CA TRP A 130 -1.97 -0.46 -8.80
C TRP A 130 -2.87 0.73 -8.56
N CYS A 131 -2.29 1.92 -8.46
CA CYS A 131 -2.99 3.17 -8.22
C CYS A 131 -3.97 3.58 -9.32
N ALA A 132 -3.91 2.98 -10.50
CA ALA A 132 -4.71 3.44 -11.62
C ALA A 132 -5.47 2.35 -12.34
N GLU A 133 -6.64 2.74 -12.88
CA GLU A 133 -7.36 1.98 -13.87
C GLU A 133 -6.55 1.92 -15.18
N PRO A 134 -6.69 0.84 -15.97
CA PRO A 134 -6.14 0.80 -17.32
C PRO A 134 -6.64 1.98 -18.13
N GLY A 135 -5.73 2.80 -18.64
CA GLY A 135 -6.05 3.99 -19.42
C GLY A 135 -5.93 5.33 -18.71
N SER A 136 -5.63 5.38 -17.43
CA SER A 136 -5.52 6.63 -16.64
C SER A 136 -4.11 7.25 -16.61
N GLY A 137 -3.31 7.10 -17.61
CA GLY A 137 -2.01 7.81 -17.73
C GLY A 137 -0.86 7.34 -16.80
N ILE A 138 -1.12 6.56 -15.75
CA ILE A 138 -0.06 5.99 -14.90
C ILE A 138 0.77 4.97 -15.67
N SER A 139 0.14 4.21 -16.56
CA SER A 139 0.83 3.27 -17.44
C SER A 139 1.98 3.92 -18.21
N ALA A 140 1.81 5.18 -18.62
CA ALA A 140 2.84 5.95 -19.29
C ALA A 140 4.00 6.37 -18.38
N ARG A 141 3.75 6.50 -17.07
CA ARG A 141 4.79 6.85 -16.08
C ARG A 141 5.58 5.65 -15.57
N PHE A 142 4.99 4.46 -15.67
CA PHE A 142 5.61 3.22 -15.23
C PHE A 142 5.57 2.15 -16.34
N PRO A 143 6.18 2.40 -17.50
CA PRO A 143 6.12 1.50 -18.64
C PRO A 143 6.66 0.09 -18.35
N HIS A 144 7.58 -0.03 -17.40
CA HIS A 144 8.12 -1.30 -16.95
C HIS A 144 7.11 -2.20 -16.23
N ILE A 145 6.05 -1.62 -15.66
CA ILE A 145 4.97 -2.39 -15.03
C ILE A 145 4.12 -3.10 -16.08
N GLU A 146 3.83 -2.43 -17.19
CA GLU A 146 3.15 -3.04 -18.33
C GLU A 146 3.98 -4.15 -18.97
N THR A 147 5.28 -3.94 -19.09
CA THR A 147 6.20 -4.96 -19.62
C THR A 147 6.19 -6.22 -18.75
N LEU A 148 6.12 -6.07 -17.44
CA LEU A 148 6.00 -7.21 -16.51
C LEU A 148 4.67 -7.94 -16.64
N ARG A 149 3.57 -7.22 -16.91
CA ARG A 149 2.26 -7.82 -17.15
C ARG A 149 2.23 -8.62 -18.45
N THR A 150 2.77 -8.07 -19.52
CA THR A 150 2.81 -8.74 -20.82
C THR A 150 3.73 -9.97 -20.82
N ALA A 151 4.85 -9.89 -20.15
CA ALA A 151 5.74 -11.04 -19.99
C ALA A 151 5.10 -12.18 -19.19
N SER A 152 4.29 -11.85 -18.18
CA SER A 152 3.54 -12.84 -17.40
C SER A 152 2.42 -13.52 -18.19
N ALA A 153 1.78 -12.80 -19.10
CA ALA A 153 0.72 -13.34 -19.95
C ALA A 153 1.28 -14.24 -21.06
N ASP A 154 2.46 -13.93 -21.58
CA ASP A 154 3.11 -14.72 -22.63
C ASP A 154 3.66 -16.05 -22.12
N ASP A 155 4.12 -16.09 -20.86
CA ASP A 155 4.63 -17.32 -20.25
C ASP A 155 3.51 -18.34 -19.98
N ASP A 156 2.30 -17.86 -19.75
CA ASP A 156 1.12 -18.71 -19.51
C ASP A 156 0.57 -19.36 -20.81
N ARG A 157 0.88 -18.78 -21.98
CA ARG A 157 0.47 -19.31 -23.29
C ARG A 157 1.42 -20.36 -23.87
N ARG A 158 2.60 -20.54 -23.29
CA ARG A 158 3.62 -21.51 -23.77
C ARG A 158 3.67 -22.80 -22.96
N ARG A 159 2.74 -22.98 -22.04
CA ARG A 159 2.52 -24.22 -21.30
C ARG A 159 1.17 -24.77 -21.70
#